data_207805d6d8d86e401f399d2a2c0329d4
#
_entry.id   207805d6d8d86e401f399d2a2c0329d4
#
_cell.length_a   1.000
_cell.length_b   1.000
_cell.length_c   1.000
_cell.angle_alpha   90.00
_cell.angle_beta   90.00
_cell.angle_gamma   90.00
#
_symmetry.space_group_name_H-M   'P 1'
#
loop_
_entity.id
_entity.type
_entity.pdbx_description
1 polymer ?
#
loop_
_entity_poly.entity_id
_entity_poly.type
_entity_poly.pdbx_seq_one_letter_code
_entity_poly.pdbx_strand_id
1 'polypeptide(L)'
;MEKLSVITPVFNGARFIEKLIDSISELKIPYEHIIVDGGSNDNTLKIIKKYKSFIKKIISEKDVGIYDAMNKGIKKSNNDIIVFCNSGDFFYKN
;
A
#
# COMPACT_ATOMS: atom_id res chain seq x y z
N MET A 1 10.79 3.87 -19.83
CA MET A 1 10.96 2.75 -18.90
C MET A 1 9.67 2.49 -18.15
N GLU A 2 9.25 1.24 -18.07
CA GLU A 2 8.02 0.91 -17.40
C GLU A 2 8.19 0.98 -15.91
N LYS A 3 7.15 1.42 -15.25
CA LYS A 3 7.14 1.47 -13.82
C LYS A 3 6.07 0.57 -13.28
N LEU A 4 6.20 0.25 -12.01
CA LEU A 4 5.29 -0.62 -11.32
C LEU A 4 4.44 0.21 -10.37
N SER A 5 3.15 -0.05 -10.31
CA SER A 5 2.29 0.52 -9.28
C SER A 5 2.00 -0.57 -8.25
N VAL A 6 2.47 -0.36 -7.05
CA VAL A 6 2.22 -1.30 -5.95
C VAL A 6 1.08 -0.73 -5.12
N ILE A 7 0.01 -1.48 -5.01
CA ILE A 7 -1.19 -1.05 -4.29
C ILE A 7 -1.35 -1.90 -3.04
N THR A 8 -1.39 -1.26 -1.89
CA THR A 8 -1.53 -1.93 -0.61
C THR A 8 -2.84 -1.54 0.06
N PRO A 9 -3.87 -2.37 -0.02
CA PRO A 9 -5.06 -2.16 0.78
C PRO A 9 -4.75 -2.56 2.21
N VAL A 10 -5.15 -1.77 3.18
CA VAL A 10 -4.90 -2.09 4.59
C VAL A 10 -6.06 -1.62 5.45
N PHE A 11 -6.38 -2.43 6.46
CA PHE A 11 -7.35 -2.05 7.48
C PHE A 11 -6.85 -2.64 8.79
N ASN A 12 -6.57 -1.77 9.76
CA ASN A 12 -6.06 -2.17 11.07
C ASN A 12 -4.83 -3.08 10.95
N GLY A 13 -3.86 -2.63 10.16
CA GLY A 13 -2.65 -3.38 9.91
C GLY A 13 -1.41 -2.83 10.59
N ALA A 14 -1.56 -2.17 11.75
CA ALA A 14 -0.44 -1.54 12.43
C ALA A 14 0.72 -2.51 12.71
N ARG A 15 0.41 -3.79 12.90
CA ARG A 15 1.44 -4.78 13.21
C ARG A 15 2.31 -5.12 12.01
N PHE A 16 1.81 -4.88 10.79
CA PHE A 16 2.48 -5.34 9.60
C PHE A 16 2.91 -4.24 8.65
N ILE A 17 2.25 -3.08 8.73
CA ILE A 17 2.39 -2.09 7.67
C ILE A 17 3.81 -1.53 7.54
N GLU A 18 4.51 -1.39 8.64
CA GLU A 18 5.88 -0.87 8.61
C GLU A 18 6.80 -1.79 7.85
N LYS A 19 6.75 -3.09 8.15
CA LYS A 19 7.60 -4.05 7.45
C LYS A 19 7.25 -4.12 5.98
N LEU A 20 5.97 -3.99 5.65
CA LEU A 20 5.55 -4.02 4.27
C LEU A 20 6.11 -2.82 3.51
N ILE A 21 6.02 -1.64 4.09
CA ILE A 21 6.56 -0.44 3.46
C ILE A 21 8.07 -0.57 3.27
N ASP A 22 8.76 -1.07 4.28
CA ASP A 22 10.20 -1.27 4.18
C ASP A 22 10.56 -2.23 3.05
N SER A 23 9.81 -3.32 2.92
CA SER A 23 10.06 -4.29 1.86
C SER A 23 9.88 -3.67 0.48
N ILE A 24 8.83 -2.88 0.30
CA ILE A 24 8.57 -2.24 -0.98
C ILE A 24 9.65 -1.20 -1.28
N SER A 25 10.11 -0.49 -0.26
CA SER A 25 11.12 0.56 -0.45
C SER A 25 12.45 0.02 -0.94
N GLU A 26 12.67 -1.29 -0.84
CA GLU A 26 13.91 -1.91 -1.29
C GLU A 26 13.85 -2.39 -2.72
N LEU A 27 12.74 -2.17 -3.41
CA LEU A 27 12.65 -2.58 -4.80
C LEU A 27 13.69 -1.84 -5.64
N LYS A 28 14.29 -2.57 -6.57
CA LYS A 28 15.35 -2.01 -7.42
C LYS A 28 14.84 -1.47 -8.75
N ILE A 29 13.56 -1.62 -9.02
CA ILE A 29 12.98 -1.10 -10.25
C ILE A 29 12.14 0.13 -9.93
N PRO A 30 11.87 0.99 -10.89
CA PRO A 30 11.04 2.16 -10.63
C PRO A 30 9.63 1.74 -10.21
N TYR A 31 9.11 2.37 -9.17
CA TYR A 31 7.79 2.03 -8.68
C TYR A 31 7.11 3.24 -8.05
N GLU A 32 5.80 3.18 -7.92
CA GLU A 32 5.05 4.06 -7.05
C GLU A 32 4.29 3.18 -6.07
N HIS A 33 4.25 3.57 -4.82
CA HIS A 33 3.53 2.82 -3.79
C HIS A 33 2.29 3.61 -3.40
N ILE A 34 1.14 2.99 -3.54
CA ILE A 34 -0.14 3.60 -3.19
C ILE A 34 -0.74 2.78 -2.07
N ILE A 35 -1.03 3.42 -0.96
CA ILE A 35 -1.63 2.72 0.17
C ILE A 35 -3.07 3.19 0.33
N VAL A 36 -3.98 2.24 0.41
CA VAL A 36 -5.40 2.53 0.58
C VAL A 36 -5.82 2.03 1.95
N ASP A 37 -5.95 2.96 2.90
CA ASP A 37 -6.36 2.63 4.25
C ASP A 37 -7.87 2.68 4.33
N GLY A 38 -8.49 1.62 4.78
CA GLY A 38 -9.94 1.48 4.80
C GLY A 38 -10.61 2.05 6.02
N GLY A 39 -10.01 3.05 6.64
CA GLY A 39 -10.57 3.68 7.82
C GLY A 39 -10.12 3.01 9.10
N SER A 40 -8.83 2.68 9.19
CA SER A 40 -8.30 1.97 10.37
C SER A 40 -8.54 2.71 11.67
N ASN A 41 -8.79 1.96 12.73
CA ASN A 41 -9.00 2.49 14.06
C ASN A 41 -7.75 2.43 14.93
N ASP A 42 -6.73 1.73 14.47
CA ASP A 42 -5.50 1.57 15.23
C ASP A 42 -4.46 2.59 14.74
N ASN A 43 -3.19 2.34 14.97
CA ASN A 43 -2.13 3.27 14.59
C ASN A 43 -1.67 3.15 13.14
N THR A 44 -2.40 2.39 12.31
CA THR A 44 -2.00 2.15 10.94
C THR A 44 -1.71 3.44 10.18
N LEU A 45 -2.66 4.37 10.18
CA LEU A 45 -2.50 5.60 9.42
C LEU A 45 -1.35 6.45 9.96
N LYS A 46 -1.16 6.47 11.26
CA LYS A 46 -0.08 7.22 11.88
C LYS A 46 1.27 6.67 11.42
N ILE A 47 1.39 5.34 11.35
CA ILE A 47 2.61 4.70 10.89
C ILE A 47 2.84 5.01 9.41
N ILE A 48 1.81 4.90 8.59
CA ILE A 48 1.93 5.18 7.17
C ILE A 48 2.46 6.59 6.94
N LYS A 49 1.95 7.55 7.69
CA LYS A 49 2.37 8.94 7.51
C LYS A 49 3.83 9.18 7.86
N LYS A 50 4.41 8.37 8.73
CA LYS A 50 5.84 8.49 9.03
C LYS A 50 6.68 8.15 7.83
N TYR A 51 6.18 7.33 6.93
CA TYR A 51 6.94 6.85 5.78
C TYR A 51 6.48 7.49 4.47
N LYS A 52 5.82 8.64 4.57
CA LYS A 52 5.22 9.26 3.38
C LYS A 52 6.24 9.57 2.28
N SER A 53 7.50 9.72 2.61
CA SER A 53 8.50 9.99 1.58
C SER A 53 8.73 8.78 0.66
N PHE A 54 8.32 7.59 1.09
CA PHE A 54 8.45 6.39 0.28
C PHE A 54 7.12 6.02 -0.39
N ILE A 55 6.07 6.79 -0.14
CA ILE A 55 4.73 6.44 -0.60
C ILE A 55 4.22 7.56 -1.50
N LYS A 56 3.79 7.18 -2.69
CA LYS A 56 3.33 8.17 -3.66
C LYS A 56 1.99 8.76 -3.30
N LYS A 57 1.05 7.92 -2.89
CA LYS A 57 -0.29 8.35 -2.54
C LYS A 57 -0.82 7.58 -1.35
N ILE A 58 -1.51 8.27 -0.47
CA ILE A 58 -2.17 7.66 0.67
C ILE A 58 -3.64 8.03 0.58
N ILE A 59 -4.50 7.02 0.52
CA ILE A 59 -5.94 7.20 0.51
C ILE A 59 -6.45 6.62 1.82
N SER A 60 -7.18 7.38 2.60
CA SER A 60 -7.73 6.88 3.86
C SER A 60 -9.20 7.22 3.91
N GLU A 61 -10.02 6.21 3.73
CA GLU A 61 -11.46 6.36 3.81
C GLU A 61 -12.09 4.99 3.98
N LYS A 62 -13.30 4.97 4.46
CA LYS A 62 -13.96 3.71 4.70
C LYS A 62 -14.17 2.94 3.39
N ASP A 63 -13.82 1.66 3.41
CA ASP A 63 -13.99 0.80 2.27
C ASP A 63 -15.16 -0.14 2.44
N VAL A 64 -15.65 -0.67 1.33
CA VAL A 64 -16.63 -1.74 1.34
C VAL A 64 -15.90 -3.02 0.96
N GLY A 65 -14.91 -3.38 1.76
CA GLY A 65 -14.13 -4.60 1.55
C GLY A 65 -12.88 -4.37 0.73
N ILE A 66 -12.11 -5.43 0.56
CA ILE A 66 -10.79 -5.35 -0.07
C ILE A 66 -10.87 -4.99 -1.55
N TYR A 67 -11.88 -5.44 -2.25
CA TYR A 67 -11.99 -5.13 -3.68
C TYR A 67 -12.26 -3.65 -3.92
N ASP A 68 -13.01 -3.02 -3.01
CA ASP A 68 -13.24 -1.59 -3.09
C ASP A 68 -11.93 -0.84 -2.91
N ALA A 69 -11.10 -1.26 -1.94
CA ALA A 69 -9.79 -0.66 -1.71
C ALA A 69 -8.89 -0.84 -2.92
N MET A 70 -8.88 -2.04 -3.50
CA MET A 70 -8.06 -2.30 -4.68
C MET A 70 -8.46 -1.39 -5.84
N ASN A 71 -9.76 -1.21 -6.05
CA ASN A 71 -10.24 -0.35 -7.12
C ASN A 71 -9.86 1.11 -6.90
N LYS A 72 -9.91 1.57 -5.66
CA LYS A 72 -9.48 2.93 -5.35
C LYS A 72 -8.02 3.13 -5.70
N GLY A 73 -7.18 2.13 -5.39
CA GLY A 73 -5.78 2.18 -5.73
C GLY A 73 -5.54 2.21 -7.22
N ILE A 74 -6.26 1.37 -7.97
CA ILE A 74 -6.14 1.34 -9.41
C ILE A 74 -6.46 2.69 -10.02
N LYS A 75 -7.51 3.34 -9.54
CA LYS A 75 -7.92 4.64 -10.07
C LYS A 75 -6.86 5.70 -9.85
N LYS A 76 -6.02 5.54 -8.85
CA LYS A 76 -4.97 6.50 -8.55
C LYS A 76 -3.62 6.12 -9.13
N SER A 77 -3.52 4.94 -9.74
CA SER A 77 -2.24 4.50 -10.28
C SER A 77 -1.95 5.21 -11.60
N ASN A 78 -0.67 5.37 -11.89
CA ASN A 78 -0.22 6.03 -13.11
C ASN A 78 0.55 5.09 -14.01
N ASN A 79 0.65 3.84 -13.66
CA ASN A 79 1.48 2.90 -14.41
C ASN A 79 0.66 1.73 -14.91
N ASP A 80 1.16 1.08 -15.95
CA ASP A 80 0.44 -0.02 -16.58
C ASP A 80 0.55 -1.34 -15.84
N ILE A 81 1.62 -1.52 -15.09
CA ILE A 81 1.82 -2.75 -14.36
C ILE A 81 1.40 -2.54 -12.92
N ILE A 82 0.43 -3.30 -12.46
CA ILE A 82 -0.12 -3.16 -11.13
C ILE A 82 0.09 -4.43 -10.33
N VAL A 83 0.63 -4.29 -9.13
CA VAL A 83 0.82 -5.42 -8.22
C VAL A 83 0.13 -5.07 -6.92
N PHE A 84 -0.64 -6.01 -6.40
CA PHE A 84 -1.32 -5.82 -5.11
C PHE A 84 -0.47 -6.47 -4.02
N CYS A 85 -0.28 -5.77 -2.93
CA CYS A 85 0.45 -6.28 -1.79
C CYS A 85 -0.32 -5.95 -0.53
N ASN A 86 -1.03 -6.92 0.01
CA ASN A 86 -1.84 -6.74 1.21
C ASN A 86 -0.95 -6.73 2.44
N SER A 87 -1.42 -6.06 3.48
CA SER A 87 -0.63 -5.96 4.70
C SER A 87 -0.36 -7.30 5.35
N GLY A 88 -1.13 -8.32 5.06
CA GLY A 88 -0.87 -9.65 5.60
C GLY A 88 -0.05 -10.52 4.67
N ASP A 89 0.27 -10.05 3.49
CA ASP A 89 0.95 -10.83 2.49
C ASP A 89 2.38 -10.52 2.43
N PHE A 90 3.08 -10.24 3.48
CA PHE A 90 4.36 -9.93 3.35
C PHE A 90 5.05 -10.89 2.65
N PHE A 91 5.99 -10.64 2.02
CA PHE A 91 6.92 -11.40 1.38
C PHE A 91 7.45 -12.38 2.33
N TYR A 92 6.72 -13.43 2.58
CA TYR A 92 7.23 -14.50 3.31
C TYR A 92 8.26 -15.10 2.45
N LYS A 93 9.41 -15.15 2.98
CA LYS A 93 10.40 -15.82 2.29
C LYS A 93 10.24 -17.19 2.62
N ASN A 94 9.90 -17.94 1.79
CA ASN A 94 9.80 -19.34 2.06
C ASN A 94 10.99 -20.04 1.56
#